data_63f5131a038e6786b0845e66469079a5
#
_entry.id   63f5131a038e6786b0845e66469079a5
#
_cell.length_a   1.000
_cell.length_b   1.000
_cell.length_c   1.000
_cell.angle_alpha   90.00
_cell.angle_beta   90.00
_cell.angle_gamma   90.00
#
_symmetry.space_group_name_H-M   'P 1'
#
loop_
_entity.id
_entity.type
_entity.pdbx_description
1 polymer ?
#
loop_
_entity_poly.entity_id
_entity_poly.type
_entity_poly.pdbx_seq_one_letter_code
_entity_poly.pdbx_strand_id
1 'polypeptide(L)'
;MYLAIIFIVIAGLFILSAVLYRVLNSPKAKGRRGERTVAKILGETVPGRQYIINDLMFTEKNGNSRQIDHILILPSGIWVVETKNYSGRIYGNEQQREWTQVQAFGRRKNKFYNPVKQNTTHIYSLSDYLHTDRAIFQNVVVFLAQADISYIQSNAVYTAR
;
A
#
# COMPACT_ATOMS: atom_id res chain seq x y z
N MET A 1 -37.93 -35.16 0.51
CA MET A 1 -37.89 -33.90 1.31
C MET A 1 -36.50 -33.64 1.88
N TYR A 2 -35.89 -34.53 2.66
CA TYR A 2 -34.58 -34.35 3.30
C TYR A 2 -33.43 -34.12 2.31
N LEU A 3 -33.37 -34.86 1.17
CA LEU A 3 -32.34 -34.67 0.16
C LEU A 3 -32.36 -33.27 -0.46
N ALA A 4 -33.54 -32.70 -0.70
CA ALA A 4 -33.66 -31.33 -1.21
C ALA A 4 -33.14 -30.29 -0.21
N ILE A 5 -33.44 -30.47 1.07
CA ILE A 5 -32.94 -29.59 2.15
C ILE A 5 -31.43 -29.68 2.26
N ILE A 6 -30.87 -30.88 2.24
CA ILE A 6 -29.41 -31.07 2.24
C ILE A 6 -28.76 -30.38 1.06
N PHE A 7 -29.32 -30.53 -0.15
CA PHE A 7 -28.80 -29.85 -1.34
C PHE A 7 -28.82 -28.32 -1.22
N ILE A 8 -29.93 -27.74 -0.70
CA ILE A 8 -30.04 -26.29 -0.49
C ILE A 8 -29.02 -25.81 0.53
N VAL A 9 -28.79 -26.54 1.61
CA VAL A 9 -27.79 -26.19 2.62
C VAL A 9 -26.38 -26.22 2.05
N ILE A 10 -26.02 -27.26 1.29
CA ILE A 10 -24.71 -27.39 0.65
C ILE A 10 -24.50 -26.24 -0.38
N ALA A 11 -25.50 -25.96 -1.21
CA ALA A 11 -25.44 -24.87 -2.16
C ALA A 11 -25.27 -23.51 -1.45
N GLY A 12 -25.98 -23.28 -0.36
CA GLY A 12 -25.84 -22.07 0.47
C GLY A 12 -24.45 -21.91 1.05
N LEU A 13 -23.87 -22.99 1.60
CA LEU A 13 -22.50 -23.00 2.12
C LEU A 13 -21.47 -22.73 1.02
N PHE A 14 -21.67 -23.29 -0.17
CA PHE A 14 -20.79 -23.05 -1.31
C PHE A 14 -20.84 -21.59 -1.76
N ILE A 15 -22.03 -21.01 -1.88
CA ILE A 15 -22.20 -19.58 -2.22
C ILE A 15 -21.54 -18.70 -1.17
N LEU A 16 -21.79 -18.97 0.11
CA LEU A 16 -21.19 -18.23 1.22
C LEU A 16 -19.67 -18.28 1.18
N SER A 17 -19.11 -19.48 0.95
CA SER A 17 -17.64 -19.64 0.84
C SER A 17 -17.06 -18.88 -0.35
N ALA A 18 -17.74 -18.87 -1.49
CA ALA A 18 -17.32 -18.12 -2.68
C ALA A 18 -17.36 -16.60 -2.45
N VAL A 19 -18.41 -16.10 -1.78
CA VAL A 19 -18.52 -14.68 -1.41
C VAL A 19 -17.40 -14.30 -0.44
N LEU A 20 -17.20 -15.09 0.61
CA LEU A 20 -16.17 -14.87 1.61
C LEU A 20 -14.77 -14.86 0.96
N TYR A 21 -14.51 -15.81 0.07
CA TYR A 21 -13.26 -15.88 -0.70
C TYR A 21 -13.03 -14.59 -1.52
N ARG A 22 -14.06 -14.10 -2.22
CA ARG A 22 -13.98 -12.84 -3.00
C ARG A 22 -13.70 -11.62 -2.11
N VAL A 23 -14.38 -11.51 -0.98
CA VAL A 23 -14.19 -10.40 -0.02
C VAL A 23 -12.77 -10.42 0.55
N LEU A 24 -12.31 -11.58 1.03
CA LEU A 24 -10.98 -11.75 1.62
C LEU A 24 -9.85 -11.56 0.61
N ASN A 25 -10.06 -11.82 -0.67
CA ASN A 25 -9.06 -11.67 -1.73
C ASN A 25 -9.26 -10.40 -2.58
N SER A 26 -10.14 -9.51 -2.15
CA SER A 26 -10.34 -8.22 -2.82
C SER A 26 -9.05 -7.37 -2.82
N PRO A 27 -8.84 -6.48 -3.82
CA PRO A 27 -7.69 -5.57 -3.84
C PRO A 27 -7.57 -4.76 -2.55
N LYS A 28 -8.67 -4.29 -1.99
CA LYS A 28 -8.72 -3.56 -0.72
C LYS A 28 -8.25 -4.41 0.46
N ALA A 29 -8.67 -5.67 0.55
CA ALA A 29 -8.24 -6.58 1.62
C ALA A 29 -6.74 -6.94 1.48
N LYS A 30 -6.24 -7.07 0.25
CA LYS A 30 -4.81 -7.23 -0.04
C LYS A 30 -4.00 -6.01 0.37
N GLY A 31 -4.46 -4.80 0.04
CA GLY A 31 -3.84 -3.53 0.45
C GLY A 31 -3.67 -3.50 1.96
N ARG A 32 -4.77 -3.59 2.71
CA ARG A 32 -4.76 -3.57 4.19
C ARG A 32 -3.86 -4.64 4.82
N ARG A 33 -3.73 -5.83 4.21
CA ARG A 33 -2.77 -6.83 4.71
C ARG A 33 -1.33 -6.39 4.51
N GLY A 34 -1.03 -5.75 3.38
CA GLY A 34 0.27 -5.17 3.10
C GLY A 34 0.64 -4.10 4.11
N GLU A 35 -0.22 -3.12 4.31
CA GLU A 35 -0.06 -2.04 5.29
C GLU A 35 0.20 -2.60 6.70
N ARG A 36 -0.60 -3.57 7.16
CA ARG A 36 -0.36 -4.23 8.46
C ARG A 36 1.00 -4.93 8.55
N THR A 37 1.48 -5.50 7.45
CA THR A 37 2.81 -6.13 7.42
C THR A 37 3.90 -5.07 7.57
N VAL A 38 3.80 -3.97 6.82
CA VAL A 38 4.75 -2.85 6.92
C VAL A 38 4.69 -2.20 8.30
N ALA A 39 3.50 -1.96 8.86
CA ALA A 39 3.34 -1.45 10.22
C ALA A 39 4.07 -2.30 11.26
N LYS A 40 4.01 -3.63 11.16
CA LYS A 40 4.74 -4.54 12.05
C LYS A 40 6.25 -4.44 11.89
N ILE A 41 6.75 -4.21 10.67
CA ILE A 41 8.19 -4.05 10.39
C ILE A 41 8.70 -2.72 10.91
N LEU A 42 7.92 -1.65 10.77
CA LEU A 42 8.24 -0.33 11.33
C LEU A 42 8.30 -0.37 12.87
N GLY A 43 7.54 -1.28 13.51
CA GLY A 43 7.52 -1.50 14.94
C GLY A 43 6.59 -0.54 15.67
N GLU A 44 6.99 -0.12 16.88
CA GLU A 44 6.20 0.71 17.77
C GLU A 44 6.85 2.08 18.00
N THR A 45 6.04 3.04 18.44
CA THR A 45 6.53 4.34 18.88
C THR A 45 7.43 4.17 20.12
N VAL A 46 8.65 4.72 20.05
CA VAL A 46 9.61 4.77 21.14
C VAL A 46 9.92 6.24 21.42
N PRO A 47 9.38 6.84 22.51
CA PRO A 47 9.57 8.25 22.82
C PRO A 47 11.04 8.68 22.79
N GLY A 48 11.34 9.79 22.14
CA GLY A 48 12.70 10.31 21.96
C GLY A 48 13.52 9.63 20.86
N ARG A 49 13.05 8.53 20.29
CA ARG A 49 13.73 7.82 19.18
C ARG A 49 12.93 7.82 17.89
N GLN A 50 11.67 7.38 17.95
CA GLN A 50 10.79 7.31 16.80
C GLN A 50 9.31 7.44 17.19
N TYR A 51 8.54 8.09 16.33
CA TYR A 51 7.09 8.08 16.42
C TYR A 51 6.52 7.52 15.12
N ILE A 52 5.54 6.61 15.24
CA ILE A 52 4.91 5.93 14.10
C ILE A 52 3.43 6.25 14.10
N ILE A 53 2.95 6.74 12.95
CA ILE A 53 1.53 7.01 12.69
C ILE A 53 1.13 6.11 11.51
N ASN A 54 0.12 5.27 11.71
CA ASN A 54 -0.42 4.40 10.67
C ASN A 54 -1.80 4.88 10.28
N ASP A 55 -2.15 4.77 8.99
CA ASP A 55 -3.47 5.07 8.45
C ASP A 55 -3.93 6.50 8.78
N LEU A 56 -3.03 7.49 8.53
CA LEU A 56 -3.34 8.89 8.76
C LEU A 56 -4.31 9.40 7.70
N MET A 57 -5.46 9.91 8.13
CA MET A 57 -6.39 10.65 7.28
C MET A 57 -6.43 12.12 7.67
N PHE A 58 -6.37 13.01 6.69
CA PHE A 58 -6.57 14.43 6.88
C PHE A 58 -7.29 15.07 5.70
N THR A 59 -7.89 16.22 5.89
CA THR A 59 -8.61 16.96 4.86
C THR A 59 -7.79 18.15 4.41
N GLU A 60 -7.55 18.25 3.10
CA GLU A 60 -6.89 19.38 2.47
C GLU A 60 -7.80 20.63 2.49
N LYS A 61 -7.22 21.82 2.28
CA LYS A 61 -7.97 23.10 2.23
C LYS A 61 -9.06 23.12 1.15
N ASN A 62 -8.91 22.33 0.09
CA ASN A 62 -9.88 22.17 -0.99
C ASN A 62 -11.03 21.20 -0.67
N GLY A 63 -11.05 20.61 0.54
CA GLY A 63 -12.04 19.65 1.00
C GLY A 63 -11.75 18.18 0.62
N ASN A 64 -10.68 17.88 -0.12
CA ASN A 64 -10.30 16.52 -0.46
C ASN A 64 -9.68 15.81 0.74
N SER A 65 -10.08 14.55 0.97
CA SER A 65 -9.44 13.70 1.96
C SER A 65 -8.19 13.03 1.39
N ARG A 66 -7.13 12.98 2.18
CA ARG A 66 -5.90 12.24 1.91
C ARG A 66 -5.71 11.16 2.96
N GLN A 67 -5.27 10.00 2.50
CA GLN A 67 -4.85 8.90 3.35
C GLN A 67 -3.37 8.62 3.09
N ILE A 68 -2.59 8.50 4.15
CA ILE A 68 -1.18 8.12 4.12
C ILE A 68 -1.05 6.82 4.89
N ASP A 69 -0.43 5.81 4.29
CA ASP A 69 -0.32 4.48 4.88
C ASP A 69 0.45 4.50 6.20
N HIS A 70 1.68 5.09 6.18
CA HIS A 70 2.48 5.22 7.39
C HIS A 70 3.34 6.49 7.36
N ILE A 71 3.54 7.05 8.54
CA ILE A 71 4.52 8.12 8.80
C ILE A 71 5.44 7.65 9.91
N LEU A 72 6.75 7.75 9.66
CA LEU A 72 7.79 7.50 10.65
C LEU A 72 8.53 8.82 10.91
N ILE A 73 8.45 9.33 12.14
CA ILE A 73 9.12 10.55 12.57
C ILE A 73 10.39 10.14 13.32
N LEU A 74 11.53 10.55 12.80
CA LEU A 74 12.86 10.31 13.35
C LEU A 74 13.58 11.64 13.59
N PRO A 75 14.65 11.66 14.40
CA PRO A 75 15.51 12.86 14.50
C PRO A 75 16.09 13.33 13.16
N SER A 76 16.19 12.43 12.17
CA SER A 76 16.69 12.72 10.82
C SER A 76 15.63 13.27 9.86
N GLY A 77 14.34 13.33 10.25
CA GLY A 77 13.24 13.82 9.41
C GLY A 77 11.97 12.97 9.48
N ILE A 78 11.03 13.29 8.60
CA ILE A 78 9.71 12.65 8.50
C ILE A 78 9.68 11.75 7.27
N TRP A 79 9.53 10.45 7.47
CA TRP A 79 9.49 9.46 6.41
C TRP A 79 8.03 9.13 6.10
N VAL A 80 7.58 9.46 4.89
CA VAL A 80 6.24 9.14 4.40
C VAL A 80 6.33 7.85 3.61
N VAL A 81 5.63 6.82 4.06
CA VAL A 81 5.77 5.45 3.55
C VAL A 81 4.48 5.03 2.86
N GLU A 82 4.57 4.74 1.58
CA GLU A 82 3.52 4.17 0.74
C GLU A 82 3.74 2.66 0.60
N THR A 83 2.74 1.85 0.87
CA THR A 83 2.82 0.38 0.80
C THR A 83 2.20 -0.17 -0.47
N LYS A 84 2.91 -1.08 -1.15
CA LYS A 84 2.41 -1.80 -2.33
C LYS A 84 2.49 -3.32 -2.13
N ASN A 85 1.32 -3.95 -1.95
CA ASN A 85 1.19 -5.40 -1.85
C ASN A 85 0.94 -6.02 -3.23
N TYR A 86 1.94 -5.93 -4.10
CA TYR A 86 1.93 -6.50 -5.43
C TYR A 86 2.77 -7.79 -5.49
N SER A 87 2.59 -8.56 -6.54
CA SER A 87 3.38 -9.77 -6.82
C SER A 87 3.87 -9.77 -8.27
N GLY A 88 4.91 -10.55 -8.55
CA GLY A 88 5.52 -10.60 -9.88
C GLY A 88 6.50 -9.45 -10.12
N ARG A 89 6.89 -9.26 -11.39
CA ARG A 89 7.88 -8.25 -11.76
C ARG A 89 7.26 -6.88 -11.88
N ILE A 90 7.93 -5.87 -11.33
CA ILE A 90 7.50 -4.46 -11.41
C ILE A 90 8.51 -3.70 -12.23
N TYR A 91 8.03 -3.04 -13.29
CA TYR A 91 8.83 -2.20 -14.19
C TYR A 91 8.43 -0.74 -14.03
N GLY A 92 9.41 0.14 -13.87
CA GLY A 92 9.16 1.57 -13.80
C GLY A 92 10.38 2.40 -13.41
N ASN A 93 10.24 3.71 -13.55
CA ASN A 93 11.19 4.70 -13.05
C ASN A 93 10.42 5.92 -12.50
N GLU A 94 11.13 6.84 -11.85
CA GLU A 94 10.52 8.00 -11.19
C GLU A 94 9.85 8.98 -12.16
N GLN A 95 10.32 9.09 -13.40
CA GLN A 95 9.82 10.02 -14.41
C GLN A 95 8.48 9.57 -14.99
N GLN A 96 8.26 8.26 -15.11
CA GLN A 96 7.06 7.68 -15.69
C GLN A 96 5.82 8.00 -14.85
N ARG A 97 4.69 8.25 -15.51
CA ARG A 97 3.39 8.43 -14.85
C ARG A 97 2.83 7.12 -14.34
N GLU A 98 3.04 6.03 -15.07
CA GLU A 98 2.53 4.71 -14.76
C GLU A 98 3.64 3.68 -14.79
N TRP A 99 3.55 2.73 -13.88
CA TRP A 99 4.40 1.55 -13.82
C TRP A 99 3.65 0.32 -14.29
N THR A 100 4.39 -0.75 -14.61
CA THR A 100 3.82 -1.99 -15.12
C THR A 100 4.12 -3.15 -14.20
N GLN A 101 3.06 -3.83 -13.75
CA GLN A 101 3.15 -5.13 -13.08
C GLN A 101 3.02 -6.24 -14.12
N VAL A 102 3.92 -7.23 -14.07
CA VAL A 102 3.92 -8.40 -14.94
C VAL A 102 3.82 -9.67 -14.09
N GLN A 103 2.79 -10.47 -14.34
CA GLN A 103 2.48 -11.70 -13.63
C GLN A 103 2.31 -12.87 -14.61
N ALA A 104 2.14 -14.11 -14.06
CA ALA A 104 1.86 -15.32 -14.84
C ALA A 104 2.85 -15.51 -16.01
N PHE A 105 4.16 -15.42 -15.73
CA PHE A 105 5.23 -15.58 -16.73
C PHE A 105 5.09 -14.67 -17.96
N GLY A 106 4.61 -13.41 -17.73
CA GLY A 106 4.46 -12.43 -18.79
C GLY A 106 3.08 -12.35 -19.44
N ARG A 107 2.20 -13.32 -19.15
CA ARG A 107 0.84 -13.38 -19.75
C ARG A 107 -0.11 -12.30 -19.26
N ARG A 108 0.11 -11.76 -18.05
CA ARG A 108 -0.74 -10.76 -17.43
C ARG A 108 0.06 -9.51 -17.14
N LYS A 109 -0.34 -8.39 -17.74
CA LYS A 109 0.26 -7.06 -17.54
C LYS A 109 -0.81 -6.10 -17.04
N ASN A 110 -0.53 -5.41 -15.92
CA ASN A 110 -1.39 -4.38 -15.35
C ASN A 110 -0.58 -3.09 -15.21
N LYS A 111 -1.16 -1.97 -15.62
CA LYS A 111 -0.61 -0.65 -15.36
C LYS A 111 -1.18 -0.10 -14.06
N PHE A 112 -0.38 0.66 -13.33
CA PHE A 112 -0.80 1.36 -12.13
C PHE A 112 -0.03 2.68 -12.00
N TYR A 113 -0.63 3.63 -11.30
CA TYR A 113 0.00 4.93 -11.10
C TYR A 113 1.31 4.80 -10.34
N ASN A 114 2.32 5.60 -10.72
CA ASN A 114 3.64 5.59 -10.12
C ASN A 114 3.57 5.87 -8.61
N PRO A 115 3.93 4.93 -7.74
CA PRO A 115 3.76 5.10 -6.30
C PRO A 115 4.73 6.13 -5.71
N VAL A 116 5.87 6.40 -6.34
CA VAL A 116 6.77 7.48 -5.92
C VAL A 116 6.09 8.83 -6.14
N LYS A 117 5.43 9.03 -7.29
CA LYS A 117 4.65 10.25 -7.56
C LYS A 117 3.42 10.36 -6.66
N GLN A 118 2.75 9.25 -6.38
CA GLN A 118 1.63 9.21 -5.44
C GLN A 118 2.09 9.73 -4.07
N ASN A 119 3.16 9.15 -3.54
CA ASN A 119 3.68 9.51 -2.23
C ASN A 119 4.29 10.92 -2.19
N THR A 120 4.88 11.40 -3.30
CA THR A 120 5.28 12.81 -3.45
C THR A 120 4.08 13.75 -3.28
N THR A 121 2.91 13.38 -3.83
CA THR A 121 1.68 14.18 -3.66
C THR A 121 1.23 14.18 -2.19
N HIS A 122 1.34 13.05 -1.49
CA HIS A 122 1.05 12.97 -0.06
C HIS A 122 1.97 13.89 0.76
N ILE A 123 3.27 13.89 0.45
CA ILE A 123 4.25 14.78 1.09
C ILE A 123 3.89 16.25 0.87
N TYR A 124 3.52 16.64 -0.34
CA TYR A 124 3.13 18.03 -0.63
C TYR A 124 1.90 18.43 0.17
N SER A 125 0.86 17.62 0.16
CA SER A 125 -0.36 17.86 0.93
C SER A 125 -0.09 17.94 2.44
N LEU A 126 0.74 17.04 2.96
CA LEU A 126 1.09 17.01 4.39
C LEU A 126 1.96 18.20 4.79
N SER A 127 2.95 18.57 3.98
CA SER A 127 3.78 19.76 4.19
C SER A 127 2.95 21.03 4.23
N ASP A 128 2.02 21.19 3.28
CA ASP A 128 1.12 22.32 3.20
C ASP A 128 0.13 22.35 4.41
N TYR A 129 -0.32 21.18 4.87
CA TYR A 129 -1.20 21.04 6.04
C TYR A 129 -0.47 21.43 7.34
N LEU A 130 0.78 21.01 7.49
CA LEU A 130 1.61 21.28 8.66
C LEU A 130 2.33 22.63 8.61
N HIS A 131 2.23 23.38 7.51
CA HIS A 131 2.97 24.62 7.28
C HIS A 131 4.48 24.48 7.49
N THR A 132 5.07 23.38 6.96
CA THR A 132 6.48 23.04 7.18
C THR A 132 7.23 22.82 5.87
N ASP A 133 8.56 22.91 5.93
CA ASP A 133 9.42 22.71 4.74
C ASP A 133 9.37 21.26 4.25
N ARG A 134 9.28 21.09 2.94
CA ARG A 134 9.31 19.77 2.27
C ARG A 134 10.65 19.06 2.40
N ALA A 135 11.72 19.79 2.65
CA ALA A 135 13.07 19.24 2.79
C ALA A 135 13.22 18.25 3.96
N ILE A 136 12.35 18.34 4.98
CA ILE A 136 12.37 17.40 6.12
C ILE A 136 11.69 16.06 5.81
N PHE A 137 10.97 15.95 4.69
CA PHE A 137 10.26 14.73 4.33
C PHE A 137 11.12 13.82 3.45
N GLN A 138 11.03 12.52 3.70
CA GLN A 138 11.61 11.46 2.90
C GLN A 138 10.51 10.66 2.23
N ASN A 139 10.63 10.45 0.92
CA ASN A 139 9.69 9.64 0.15
C ASN A 139 10.12 8.19 0.18
N VAL A 140 9.27 7.30 0.69
CA VAL A 140 9.56 5.87 0.78
C VAL A 140 8.39 5.06 0.22
N VAL A 141 8.68 4.18 -0.72
CA VAL A 141 7.73 3.21 -1.26
C VAL A 141 8.20 1.81 -0.91
N VAL A 142 7.34 1.04 -0.24
CA VAL A 142 7.67 -0.31 0.21
C VAL A 142 6.82 -1.33 -0.54
N PHE A 143 7.47 -2.18 -1.33
CA PHE A 143 6.87 -3.37 -1.91
C PHE A 143 7.04 -4.56 -0.98
N LEU A 144 6.00 -5.41 -0.85
CA LEU A 144 6.14 -6.67 -0.12
C LEU A 144 6.98 -7.68 -0.92
N ALA A 145 7.54 -8.66 -0.21
CA ALA A 145 8.51 -9.64 -0.73
C ALA A 145 8.05 -10.45 -1.96
N GLN A 146 6.74 -10.47 -2.28
CA GLN A 146 6.21 -11.13 -3.47
C GLN A 146 6.46 -10.34 -4.78
N ALA A 147 6.89 -9.07 -4.68
CA ALA A 147 7.23 -8.24 -5.81
C ALA A 147 8.73 -8.34 -6.11
N ASP A 148 9.06 -8.58 -7.37
CA ASP A 148 10.41 -8.43 -7.89
C ASP A 148 10.58 -6.99 -8.40
N ILE A 149 11.30 -6.17 -7.64
CA ILE A 149 11.53 -4.76 -7.91
C ILE A 149 12.87 -4.48 -8.61
N SER A 150 13.61 -5.50 -9.04
CA SER A 150 14.92 -5.37 -9.69
C SER A 150 14.88 -4.58 -11.01
N TYR A 151 13.68 -4.38 -11.57
CA TYR A 151 13.45 -3.61 -12.80
C TYR A 151 12.96 -2.18 -12.53
N ILE A 152 13.03 -1.71 -11.29
CA ILE A 152 12.69 -0.33 -10.91
C ILE A 152 13.95 0.51 -10.83
N GLN A 153 13.91 1.71 -11.41
CA GLN A 153 14.95 2.71 -11.31
C GLN A 153 14.49 3.85 -10.39
N SER A 154 14.72 3.68 -9.10
CA SER A 154 14.39 4.67 -8.07
C SER A 154 15.14 4.37 -6.78
N ASN A 155 15.60 5.42 -6.10
CA ASN A 155 16.23 5.35 -4.78
C ASN A 155 15.20 5.41 -3.64
N ALA A 156 13.93 5.67 -3.95
CA ALA A 156 12.84 5.76 -2.97
C ALA A 156 12.12 4.42 -2.76
N VAL A 157 12.53 3.32 -3.43
CA VAL A 157 11.80 2.04 -3.46
C VAL A 157 12.57 0.95 -2.75
N TYR A 158 11.88 0.27 -1.85
CA TYR A 158 12.44 -0.77 -0.99
C TYR A 158 11.56 -2.03 -0.99
N THR A 159 12.13 -3.17 -0.59
CA THR A 159 11.39 -4.42 -0.35
C THR A 159 11.31 -4.69 1.14
N ALA A 160 10.10 -4.92 1.65
CA ALA A 160 9.87 -5.49 2.98
C ALA A 160 10.12 -7.01 2.93
N ARG A 161 11.04 -7.50 3.75
CA ARG A 161 11.38 -8.94 3.88
C ARG A 161 11.17 -9.39 5.31
#